data_a72ae77955fd7ac8897ad0d4fc779691
#
_entry.id   a72ae77955fd7ac8897ad0d4fc779691
#
_cell.length_a   1.000
_cell.length_b   1.000
_cell.length_c   1.000
_cell.angle_alpha   90.00
_cell.angle_beta   90.00
_cell.angle_gamma   90.00
#
_symmetry.space_group_name_H-M   'P 1'
#
loop_
_entity.id
_entity.type
_entity.pdbx_description
1 polymer ?
#
loop_
_entity_poly.entity_id
_entity_poly.type
_entity_poly.pdbx_seq_one_letter_code
_entity_poly.pdbx_strand_id
1 'polypeptide(L)'
;EIDRILTAGLTDGYKHFSDDGTIISTIDSQGRTLVKTFSNDFLTCITVLTDPDGNELGRTVRSFSDNSSTIITTDSKGQKLVKKFSNNMLNMEAVLTDAAGKELARLTKVFSADGKDITSTVVYGK
;
A
#
# COMPACT_ATOMS: atom_id res chain seq x y z
N GLU A 1 8.91 11.99 1.91
CA GLU A 1 9.84 11.34 0.98
C GLU A 1 9.84 9.81 1.16
N ILE A 2 9.96 9.34 2.41
CA ILE A 2 9.97 7.90 2.68
C ILE A 2 8.63 7.26 2.26
N ASP A 3 7.52 7.87 2.64
CA ASP A 3 6.19 7.36 2.27
C ASP A 3 5.98 7.37 0.75
N ARG A 4 6.50 8.37 0.06
CA ARG A 4 6.45 8.42 -1.40
C ARG A 4 7.21 7.26 -2.02
N ILE A 5 8.41 6.97 -1.51
CA ILE A 5 9.25 5.87 -2.01
C ILE A 5 8.56 4.53 -1.75
N LEU A 6 7.98 4.34 -0.58
CA LEU A 6 7.28 3.10 -0.24
C LEU A 6 6.05 2.87 -1.14
N THR A 7 5.44 3.94 -1.63
CA THR A 7 4.24 3.86 -2.48
C THR A 7 4.61 3.80 -3.96
N ALA A 8 5.48 4.70 -4.43
CA ALA A 8 5.78 4.89 -5.85
C ALA A 8 7.10 4.25 -6.29
N GLY A 9 7.97 3.87 -5.33
CA GLY A 9 9.28 3.30 -5.63
C GLY A 9 10.36 4.35 -5.74
N LEU A 10 11.58 3.87 -5.96
CA LEU A 10 12.75 4.73 -6.18
C LEU A 10 12.74 5.23 -7.62
N THR A 11 13.17 6.47 -7.83
CA THR A 11 13.16 7.10 -9.16
C THR A 11 14.33 6.65 -10.02
N ASP A 12 15.40 6.16 -9.39
CA ASP A 12 16.57 5.64 -10.11
C ASP A 12 17.01 4.34 -9.45
N GLY A 13 17.96 3.64 -10.05
CA GLY A 13 18.55 2.46 -9.47
C GLY A 13 18.41 1.23 -10.34
N TYR A 14 18.99 0.16 -9.88
CA TYR A 14 18.96 -1.14 -10.54
C TYR A 14 17.99 -2.06 -9.84
N LYS A 15 17.14 -2.71 -10.62
CA LYS A 15 16.21 -3.73 -10.12
C LYS A 15 16.78 -5.11 -10.30
N HIS A 16 16.65 -5.91 -9.27
CA HIS A 16 17.02 -7.32 -9.29
C HIS A 16 15.83 -8.15 -8.86
N PHE A 17 15.50 -9.17 -9.64
CA PHE A 17 14.38 -10.07 -9.38
C PHE A 17 14.93 -11.42 -8.92
N SER A 18 14.29 -12.03 -7.92
CA SER A 18 14.59 -13.40 -7.56
C SER A 18 14.14 -14.33 -8.69
N ASP A 19 14.64 -15.57 -8.68
CA ASP A 19 14.33 -16.54 -9.74
C ASP A 19 12.85 -16.79 -9.90
N ASP A 20 12.10 -16.81 -8.79
CA ASP A 20 10.66 -17.05 -8.82
C ASP A 20 9.85 -15.74 -8.95
N GLY A 21 10.52 -14.59 -8.99
CA GLY A 21 9.85 -13.30 -9.13
C GLY A 21 9.16 -12.78 -7.87
N THR A 22 9.33 -13.45 -6.73
CA THR A 22 8.64 -13.03 -5.49
C THR A 22 9.38 -11.94 -4.73
N ILE A 23 10.66 -11.71 -5.03
CA ILE A 23 11.45 -10.67 -4.36
C ILE A 23 12.01 -9.74 -5.42
N ILE A 24 11.72 -8.45 -5.27
CA ILE A 24 12.23 -7.40 -6.16
C ILE A 24 13.04 -6.43 -5.32
N SER A 25 14.33 -6.30 -5.62
CA SER A 25 15.24 -5.39 -4.92
C SER A 25 15.67 -4.28 -5.86
N THR A 26 15.62 -3.05 -5.37
CA THR A 26 16.09 -1.88 -6.13
C THR A 26 17.11 -1.14 -5.27
N ILE A 27 18.30 -0.88 -5.83
CA ILE A 27 19.34 -0.10 -5.16
C ILE A 27 19.53 1.19 -5.96
N ASP A 28 19.37 2.35 -5.30
CA ASP A 28 19.51 3.64 -5.98
C ASP A 28 20.94 4.17 -5.90
N SER A 29 21.16 5.33 -6.53
CA SER A 29 22.49 5.97 -6.58
C SER A 29 22.97 6.46 -5.22
N GLN A 30 22.07 6.60 -4.25
CA GLN A 30 22.41 7.00 -2.89
C GLN A 30 22.67 5.80 -1.97
N GLY A 31 22.60 4.58 -2.50
CA GLY A 31 22.84 3.37 -1.73
C GLY A 31 21.64 2.89 -0.93
N ARG A 32 20.47 3.50 -1.12
CA ARG A 32 19.24 3.04 -0.45
C ARG A 32 18.71 1.81 -1.19
N THR A 33 18.15 0.88 -0.43
CA THR A 33 17.60 -0.36 -0.99
C THR A 33 16.11 -0.44 -0.70
N LEU A 34 15.33 -0.69 -1.74
CA LEU A 34 13.88 -0.92 -1.62
C LEU A 34 13.62 -2.38 -2.00
N VAL A 35 13.10 -3.17 -1.05
CA VAL A 35 12.84 -4.60 -1.26
C VAL A 35 11.35 -4.83 -1.16
N LYS A 36 10.78 -5.42 -2.20
CA LYS A 36 9.38 -5.88 -2.22
C LYS A 36 9.38 -7.40 -2.18
N THR A 37 8.69 -7.96 -1.21
CA THR A 37 8.57 -9.41 -1.05
C THR A 37 7.10 -9.79 -1.18
N PHE A 38 6.79 -10.68 -2.10
CA PHE A 38 5.43 -11.17 -2.34
C PHE A 38 5.26 -12.57 -1.77
N SER A 39 4.08 -12.84 -1.21
CA SER A 39 3.73 -14.20 -0.83
C SER A 39 3.59 -15.07 -2.10
N ASN A 40 3.58 -16.41 -1.92
CA ASN A 40 3.49 -17.33 -3.05
C ASN A 40 2.22 -17.14 -3.88
N ASP A 41 1.12 -16.71 -3.24
CA ASP A 41 -0.14 -16.44 -3.92
C ASP A 41 -0.25 -15.00 -4.41
N PHE A 42 0.77 -14.17 -4.20
CA PHE A 42 0.82 -12.76 -4.57
C PHE A 42 -0.27 -11.90 -3.92
N LEU A 43 -0.90 -12.39 -2.86
CA LEU A 43 -1.93 -11.62 -2.15
C LEU A 43 -1.37 -10.72 -1.07
N THR A 44 -0.11 -10.92 -0.68
CA THR A 44 0.57 -10.07 0.31
C THR A 44 1.88 -9.57 -0.25
N CYS A 45 2.14 -8.28 -0.07
CA CYS A 45 3.39 -7.64 -0.47
C CYS A 45 3.94 -6.84 0.70
N ILE A 46 5.19 -7.09 1.07
CA ILE A 46 5.91 -6.34 2.10
C ILE A 46 6.97 -5.52 1.40
N THR A 47 6.96 -4.20 1.62
CA THR A 47 7.93 -3.28 1.03
C THR A 47 8.73 -2.66 2.16
N VAL A 48 10.06 -2.77 2.10
CA VAL A 48 10.98 -2.24 3.11
C VAL A 48 12.02 -1.36 2.43
N LEU A 49 12.21 -0.15 2.97
CA LEU A 49 13.25 0.77 2.52
C LEU A 49 14.34 0.82 3.58
N THR A 50 15.59 0.57 3.18
CA THR A 50 16.75 0.64 4.07
C THR A 50 17.76 1.68 3.58
N ASP A 51 18.54 2.24 4.50
CA ASP A 51 19.62 3.17 4.16
C ASP A 51 20.89 2.37 3.81
N PRO A 52 21.99 3.05 3.38
CA PRO A 52 23.23 2.36 3.04
C PRO A 52 23.87 1.58 4.18
N ASP A 53 23.55 1.92 5.42
CA ASP A 53 24.09 1.24 6.60
C ASP A 53 23.25 0.02 7.00
N GLY A 54 22.13 -0.23 6.29
CA GLY A 54 21.24 -1.35 6.57
C GLY A 54 20.14 -1.04 7.56
N ASN A 55 19.97 0.21 7.95
CA ASN A 55 18.91 0.61 8.88
C ASN A 55 17.59 0.75 8.13
N GLU A 56 16.52 0.21 8.70
CA GLU A 56 15.19 0.32 8.10
C GLU A 56 14.66 1.75 8.24
N LEU A 57 14.34 2.38 7.11
CA LEU A 57 13.78 3.73 7.07
C LEU A 57 12.25 3.72 7.08
N GLY A 58 11.64 2.67 6.55
CA GLY A 58 10.19 2.56 6.51
C GLY A 58 9.76 1.20 5.97
N ARG A 59 8.50 0.86 6.23
CA ARG A 59 7.93 -0.45 5.85
C ARG A 59 6.45 -0.30 5.55
N THR A 60 6.00 -0.99 4.50
CA THR A 60 4.59 -1.04 4.13
C THR A 60 4.21 -2.50 3.92
N VAL A 61 3.06 -2.90 4.44
CA VAL A 61 2.49 -4.23 4.20
C VAL A 61 1.15 -4.03 3.51
N ARG A 62 0.97 -4.66 2.36
CA ARG A 62 -0.27 -4.61 1.60
C ARG A 62 -0.82 -6.02 1.42
N SER A 63 -2.07 -6.22 1.78
CA SER A 63 -2.75 -7.51 1.66
C SER A 63 -4.03 -7.34 0.84
N PHE A 64 -4.27 -8.29 -0.05
CA PHE A 64 -5.48 -8.33 -0.87
C PHE A 64 -6.30 -9.56 -0.48
N SER A 65 -7.62 -9.43 -0.46
CA SER A 65 -8.49 -10.60 -0.33
C SER A 65 -8.46 -11.41 -1.63
N ASP A 66 -8.92 -12.65 -1.59
CA ASP A 66 -8.89 -13.55 -2.75
C ASP A 66 -9.55 -12.95 -3.98
N ASN A 67 -10.65 -12.22 -3.81
CA ASN A 67 -11.36 -11.58 -4.91
C ASN A 67 -10.93 -10.12 -5.13
N SER A 68 -9.90 -9.66 -4.43
CA SER A 68 -9.37 -8.29 -4.50
C SER A 68 -10.40 -7.22 -4.10
N SER A 69 -11.47 -7.60 -3.41
CA SER A 69 -12.50 -6.65 -2.96
C SER A 69 -12.10 -5.90 -1.70
N THR A 70 -11.10 -6.41 -0.96
CA THR A 70 -10.58 -5.76 0.25
C THR A 70 -9.07 -5.64 0.11
N ILE A 71 -8.57 -4.42 0.31
CA ILE A 71 -7.12 -4.13 0.26
C ILE A 71 -6.74 -3.49 1.58
N ILE A 72 -5.77 -4.08 2.28
CA ILE A 72 -5.27 -3.56 3.55
C ILE A 72 -3.83 -3.12 3.36
N THR A 73 -3.54 -1.86 3.67
CA THR A 73 -2.18 -1.32 3.63
C THR A 73 -1.80 -0.87 5.03
N THR A 74 -0.67 -1.36 5.54
CA THR A 74 -0.13 -0.96 6.85
C THR A 74 1.19 -0.24 6.61
N ASP A 75 1.34 0.96 7.17
CA ASP A 75 2.57 1.74 7.02
C ASP A 75 3.56 1.45 8.16
N SER A 76 4.71 2.13 8.12
CA SER A 76 5.78 1.94 9.10
C SER A 76 5.40 2.37 10.51
N LYS A 77 4.36 3.20 10.64
CA LYS A 77 3.90 3.71 11.94
C LYS A 77 2.77 2.86 12.51
N GLY A 78 2.39 1.78 11.81
CA GLY A 78 1.29 0.92 12.25
C GLY A 78 -0.08 1.42 11.85
N GLN A 79 -0.16 2.50 11.08
CA GLN A 79 -1.44 2.99 10.57
C GLN A 79 -1.93 2.05 9.49
N LYS A 80 -3.23 1.80 9.44
CA LYS A 80 -3.83 0.92 8.45
C LYS A 80 -4.85 1.67 7.62
N LEU A 81 -4.79 1.43 6.31
CA LEU A 81 -5.80 1.89 5.37
C LEU A 81 -6.49 0.65 4.80
N VAL A 82 -7.79 0.52 5.08
CA VAL A 82 -8.58 -0.61 4.61
C VAL A 82 -9.54 -0.10 3.55
N LYS A 83 -9.41 -0.59 2.33
CA LYS A 83 -10.30 -0.26 1.21
C LYS A 83 -11.18 -1.46 0.92
N LYS A 84 -12.48 -1.25 0.88
CA LYS A 84 -13.47 -2.28 0.56
C LYS A 84 -14.29 -1.84 -0.63
N PHE A 85 -14.43 -2.73 -1.60
CA PHE A 85 -15.22 -2.49 -2.81
C PHE A 85 -16.44 -3.39 -2.81
N SER A 86 -17.57 -2.88 -3.30
CA SER A 86 -18.77 -3.70 -3.49
C SER A 86 -18.55 -4.71 -4.62
N ASN A 87 -19.44 -5.71 -4.70
CA ASN A 87 -19.32 -6.76 -5.72
C ASN A 87 -19.33 -6.21 -7.14
N ASN A 88 -20.06 -5.13 -7.38
CA ASN A 88 -20.10 -4.49 -8.71
C ASN A 88 -19.02 -3.42 -8.89
N MET A 89 -18.16 -3.21 -7.88
CA MET A 89 -17.06 -2.22 -7.88
C MET A 89 -17.54 -0.78 -8.04
N LEU A 90 -18.84 -0.50 -7.83
CA LEU A 90 -19.38 0.85 -7.95
C LEU A 90 -19.37 1.62 -6.62
N ASN A 91 -19.07 0.94 -5.53
CA ASN A 91 -18.95 1.57 -4.22
C ASN A 91 -17.61 1.20 -3.60
N MET A 92 -16.97 2.18 -2.96
CA MET A 92 -15.71 1.96 -2.26
C MET A 92 -15.76 2.67 -0.91
N GLU A 93 -15.33 1.99 0.13
CA GLU A 93 -15.14 2.58 1.46
C GLU A 93 -13.69 2.40 1.87
N ALA A 94 -13.05 3.49 2.28
CA ALA A 94 -11.68 3.46 2.80
C ALA A 94 -11.69 3.98 4.23
N VAL A 95 -11.11 3.22 5.14
CA VAL A 95 -11.02 3.60 6.56
C VAL A 95 -9.56 3.65 6.95
N LEU A 96 -9.14 4.78 7.50
CA LEU A 96 -7.78 4.97 8.02
C LEU A 96 -7.84 4.88 9.54
N THR A 97 -7.05 3.97 10.11
CA THR A 97 -6.95 3.79 11.57
C THR A 97 -5.50 4.00 12.01
N ASP A 98 -5.32 4.42 13.27
CA ASP A 98 -3.98 4.53 13.85
C ASP A 98 -3.53 3.15 14.39
N ALA A 99 -2.31 3.11 14.94
CA ALA A 99 -1.73 1.86 15.45
C ALA A 99 -2.54 1.25 16.58
N ALA A 100 -3.30 2.06 17.31
CA ALA A 100 -4.16 1.59 18.40
C ALA A 100 -5.54 1.12 17.93
N GLY A 101 -5.81 1.25 16.63
CA GLY A 101 -7.09 0.84 16.05
C GLY A 101 -8.15 1.93 16.03
N LYS A 102 -7.79 3.16 16.40
CA LYS A 102 -8.73 4.28 16.38
C LYS A 102 -8.93 4.78 14.95
N GLU A 103 -10.18 4.97 14.55
CA GLU A 103 -10.50 5.50 13.22
C GLU A 103 -10.11 6.97 13.13
N LEU A 104 -9.26 7.30 12.15
CA LEU A 104 -8.79 8.68 11.93
C LEU A 104 -9.60 9.37 10.83
N ALA A 105 -10.01 8.61 9.81
CA ALA A 105 -10.75 9.14 8.69
C ALA A 105 -11.49 8.03 7.96
N ARG A 106 -12.57 8.39 7.27
CA ARG A 106 -13.34 7.45 6.45
C ARG A 106 -13.71 8.15 5.15
N LEU A 107 -13.43 7.50 4.05
CA LEU A 107 -13.76 7.98 2.70
C LEU A 107 -14.73 7.00 2.07
N THR A 108 -15.82 7.54 1.54
CA THR A 108 -16.80 6.76 0.79
C THR A 108 -16.86 7.31 -0.63
N LYS A 109 -16.74 6.44 -1.64
CA LYS A 109 -16.89 6.83 -3.04
C LYS A 109 -18.00 6.01 -3.68
N VAL A 110 -18.83 6.68 -4.45
CA VAL A 110 -19.88 6.03 -5.25
C VAL A 110 -19.67 6.43 -6.70
N PHE A 111 -19.56 5.42 -7.55
CA PHE A 111 -19.36 5.61 -8.99
C PHE A 111 -20.68 5.35 -9.72
N SER A 112 -20.99 6.17 -10.73
CA SER A 112 -22.15 5.89 -11.59
C SER A 112 -21.86 4.66 -12.45
N ALA A 113 -22.92 4.03 -12.98
CA ALA A 113 -22.78 2.81 -13.77
C ALA A 113 -21.91 3.02 -15.01
N ASP A 114 -21.88 4.23 -15.58
CA ASP A 114 -21.05 4.56 -16.74
C ASP A 114 -19.64 5.03 -16.35
N GLY A 115 -19.34 5.15 -15.05
CA GLY A 115 -18.04 5.59 -14.55
C GLY A 115 -17.73 7.07 -14.73
N LYS A 116 -18.67 7.86 -15.22
CA LYS A 116 -18.42 9.29 -15.50
C LYS A 116 -18.59 10.17 -14.27
N ASP A 117 -19.45 9.79 -13.34
CA ASP A 117 -19.74 10.56 -12.14
C ASP A 117 -19.18 9.84 -10.92
N ILE A 118 -18.50 10.58 -10.04
CA ILE A 118 -17.96 10.06 -8.80
C ILE A 118 -18.42 10.97 -7.67
N THR A 119 -19.11 10.39 -6.68
CA THR A 119 -19.48 11.10 -5.47
C THR A 119 -18.56 10.65 -4.35
N SER A 120 -17.88 11.61 -3.71
CA SER A 120 -16.93 11.33 -2.63
C SER A 120 -17.35 12.04 -1.36
N THR A 121 -17.31 11.32 -0.23
CA THR A 121 -17.61 11.88 1.09
C THR A 121 -16.46 11.50 2.02
N VAL A 122 -15.90 12.49 2.73
CA VAL A 122 -14.82 12.27 3.68
C VAL A 122 -15.29 12.71 5.06
N VAL A 123 -15.12 11.83 6.05
CA VAL A 123 -15.42 12.11 7.46
C VAL A 123 -14.15 11.86 8.25
N TYR A 124 -13.74 12.84 9.06
CA TYR A 124 -12.56 12.71 9.90
C TYR A 124 -12.95 12.24 11.29
N GLY A 125 -12.17 11.34 11.86
CA GLY A 125 -12.33 10.86 13.21
C GLY A 125 -11.96 11.93 14.24
N LYS A 126 -12.40 11.72 15.47
CA LYS A 126 -12.11 12.65 16.57
C LYS A 126 -10.90 12.22 17.37
#